data_2d59b4b0cdaac16ea0e5bfe7fa13d442
#
_entry.id   2d59b4b0cdaac16ea0e5bfe7fa13d442
#
_cell.length_a   1.000
_cell.length_b   1.000
_cell.length_c   1.000
_cell.angle_alpha   90.00
_cell.angle_beta   90.00
_cell.angle_gamma   90.00
#
_symmetry.space_group_name_H-M   'P 1'
#
loop_
_entity.id
_entity.type
_entity.pdbx_description
1 polymer ?
#
loop_
_entity_poly.entity_id
_entity_poly.type
_entity_poly.pdbx_seq_one_letter_code
_entity_poly.pdbx_strand_id
1 'polypeptide(L)'
;MSMIILSVAVMTGIFVALSLLLIVAGRYLANYGTCTIVVNAGAAAFELPGGGTLLKALYDKKIFIPSACGGKGSCGYCKVTVSSGGGPILPTEIPFMSRAELRGGTRLACQVKVKQNLEIQFSEVYLSVKEFRGRLSRVRQLTHDIK
;
A
#
# COMPACT_ATOMS: atom_id res chain seq x y z
N MET A 1 -49.23 12.19 3.91
CA MET A 1 -48.37 11.74 2.81
C MET A 1 -47.33 12.79 2.40
N SER A 2 -47.69 14.07 2.23
CA SER A 2 -46.71 15.12 1.82
C SER A 2 -45.56 15.34 2.81
N MET A 3 -45.81 15.31 4.12
CA MET A 3 -44.78 15.47 5.15
C MET A 3 -43.72 14.35 5.13
N ILE A 4 -44.17 13.11 4.88
CA ILE A 4 -43.23 11.96 4.79
C ILE A 4 -42.36 12.11 3.55
N ILE A 5 -42.91 12.48 2.42
CA ILE A 5 -42.17 12.70 1.18
C ILE A 5 -41.16 13.83 1.35
N LEU A 6 -41.57 14.93 2.01
CA LEU A 6 -40.70 16.06 2.28
C LEU A 6 -39.51 15.66 3.19
N SER A 7 -39.76 14.91 4.28
CA SER A 7 -38.70 14.47 5.18
C SER A 7 -37.73 13.52 4.52
N VAL A 8 -38.20 12.58 3.70
CA VAL A 8 -37.33 11.70 2.91
C VAL A 8 -36.49 12.48 1.91
N ALA A 9 -37.09 13.44 1.21
CA ALA A 9 -36.36 14.28 0.24
C ALA A 9 -35.26 15.12 0.91
N VAL A 10 -35.56 15.72 2.08
CA VAL A 10 -34.55 16.50 2.83
C VAL A 10 -33.40 15.60 3.31
N MET A 11 -33.73 14.44 3.90
CA MET A 11 -32.68 13.48 4.35
C MET A 11 -31.82 13.01 3.19
N THR A 12 -32.43 12.62 2.07
CA THR A 12 -31.69 12.21 0.88
C THR A 12 -30.81 13.34 0.34
N GLY A 13 -31.32 14.56 0.33
CA GLY A 13 -30.53 15.75 -0.09
C GLY A 13 -29.31 15.98 0.78
N ILE A 14 -29.44 15.85 2.10
CA ILE A 14 -28.32 15.97 3.04
C ILE A 14 -27.28 14.89 2.78
N PHE A 15 -27.68 13.63 2.62
CA PHE A 15 -26.72 12.53 2.34
C PHE A 15 -25.99 12.70 1.03
N VAL A 16 -26.68 13.14 -0.03
CA VAL A 16 -26.07 13.42 -1.32
C VAL A 16 -25.10 14.59 -1.22
N ALA A 17 -25.47 15.67 -0.55
CA ALA A 17 -24.58 16.82 -0.34
C ALA A 17 -23.30 16.44 0.45
N LEU A 18 -23.45 15.66 1.54
CA LEU A 18 -22.34 15.17 2.33
C LEU A 18 -21.41 14.25 1.52
N SER A 19 -21.98 13.34 0.73
CA SER A 19 -21.22 12.44 -0.13
C SER A 19 -20.43 13.20 -1.19
N LEU A 20 -21.04 14.18 -1.82
CA LEU A 20 -20.36 15.08 -2.79
C LEU A 20 -19.24 15.85 -2.12
N LEU A 21 -19.49 16.42 -0.95
CA LEU A 21 -18.48 17.17 -0.20
C LEU A 21 -17.28 16.29 0.15
N LEU A 22 -17.50 15.03 0.60
CA LEU A 22 -16.44 14.08 0.90
C LEU A 22 -15.64 13.68 -0.34
N ILE A 23 -16.29 13.47 -1.49
CA ILE A 23 -15.62 13.15 -2.76
C ILE A 23 -14.75 14.33 -3.20
N VAL A 24 -15.28 15.53 -3.15
CA VAL A 24 -14.55 16.75 -3.52
C VAL A 24 -13.38 16.99 -2.57
N ALA A 25 -13.62 16.92 -1.26
CA ALA A 25 -12.58 17.06 -0.25
C ALA A 25 -11.47 16.00 -0.42
N GLY A 26 -11.83 14.75 -0.65
CA GLY A 26 -10.86 13.67 -0.92
C GLY A 26 -10.02 13.94 -2.17
N ARG A 27 -10.61 14.49 -3.22
CA ARG A 27 -9.90 14.81 -4.46
C ARG A 27 -8.91 15.98 -4.32
N TYR A 28 -9.25 16.97 -3.48
CA TYR A 28 -8.37 18.12 -3.23
C TYR A 28 -7.31 17.85 -2.14
N LEU A 29 -7.69 17.20 -1.05
CA LEU A 29 -6.82 16.98 0.11
C LEU A 29 -5.89 15.77 -0.04
N ALA A 30 -6.27 14.76 -0.84
CA ALA A 30 -5.49 13.53 -1.04
C ALA A 30 -4.68 13.52 -2.34
N ASN A 31 -4.54 14.66 -3.02
CA ASN A 31 -3.73 14.75 -4.23
C ASN A 31 -2.28 15.07 -3.86
N TYR A 32 -1.45 14.03 -3.74
CA TYR A 32 -0.03 14.14 -3.40
C TYR A 32 0.88 14.37 -4.62
N GLY A 33 0.29 14.57 -5.81
CA GLY A 33 1.06 14.76 -7.04
C GLY A 33 1.86 13.52 -7.46
N THR A 34 2.89 13.74 -8.27
CA THR A 34 3.83 12.71 -8.68
C THR A 34 4.98 12.66 -7.68
N CYS A 35 5.25 11.46 -7.16
CA CYS A 35 6.34 11.20 -6.21
C CYS A 35 7.40 10.33 -6.88
N THR A 36 8.67 10.63 -6.63
CA THR A 36 9.80 9.82 -7.08
C THR A 36 10.22 8.87 -5.98
N ILE A 37 10.34 7.59 -6.30
CA ILE A 37 10.93 6.58 -5.40
C ILE A 37 12.31 6.20 -5.94
N VAL A 38 13.33 6.41 -5.11
CA VAL A 38 14.71 6.00 -5.38
C VAL A 38 15.00 4.74 -4.58
N VAL A 39 15.49 3.71 -5.24
CA VAL A 39 15.79 2.41 -4.67
C VAL A 39 17.30 2.19 -4.65
N ASN A 40 17.83 1.73 -3.50
CA ASN A 40 19.24 1.34 -3.32
C ASN A 40 20.22 2.40 -3.85
N ALA A 41 20.06 3.65 -3.38
CA ALA A 41 20.91 4.78 -3.72
C ALA A 41 21.02 5.05 -5.24
N GLY A 42 19.97 4.79 -6.00
CA GLY A 42 19.91 5.07 -7.44
C GLY A 42 20.01 3.85 -8.36
N ALA A 43 20.04 2.63 -7.82
CA ALA A 43 19.98 1.40 -8.64
C ALA A 43 18.69 1.33 -9.47
N ALA A 44 17.61 1.90 -8.97
CA ALA A 44 16.37 2.12 -9.70
C ALA A 44 15.71 3.40 -9.21
N ALA A 45 15.11 4.16 -10.13
CA ALA A 45 14.30 5.32 -9.80
C ALA A 45 13.04 5.31 -10.68
N PHE A 46 11.89 5.59 -10.10
CA PHE A 46 10.64 5.62 -10.85
C PHE A 46 9.65 6.60 -10.25
N GLU A 47 8.86 7.17 -11.11
CA GLU A 47 7.80 8.10 -10.76
C GLU A 47 6.45 7.39 -10.72
N LEU A 48 5.62 7.80 -9.78
CA LEU A 48 4.26 7.29 -9.61
C LEU A 48 3.36 8.31 -8.92
N PRO A 49 2.06 8.20 -9.11
CA PRO A 49 1.12 9.05 -8.40
C PRO A 49 1.15 8.74 -6.89
N GLY A 50 1.23 9.79 -6.07
CA GLY A 50 1.18 9.66 -4.63
C GLY A 50 -0.18 9.19 -4.11
N GLY A 51 -0.23 8.84 -2.81
CA GLY A 51 -1.46 8.44 -2.09
C GLY A 51 -1.60 6.94 -1.87
N GLY A 52 -0.93 6.10 -2.68
CA GLY A 52 -0.91 4.64 -2.51
C GLY A 52 0.06 4.17 -1.43
N THR A 53 0.05 2.86 -1.12
CA THR A 53 1.05 2.24 -0.27
C THR A 53 2.33 1.97 -1.05
N LEU A 54 3.48 2.03 -0.38
CA LEU A 54 4.77 1.72 -0.99
C LEU A 54 4.80 0.29 -1.56
N LEU A 55 4.20 -0.68 -0.86
CA LEU A 55 4.11 -2.07 -1.32
C LEU A 55 3.41 -2.16 -2.68
N LYS A 56 2.27 -1.49 -2.84
CA LYS A 56 1.53 -1.46 -4.10
C LYS A 56 2.34 -0.77 -5.20
N ALA A 57 2.96 0.35 -4.89
CA ALA A 57 3.81 1.09 -5.81
C ALA A 57 4.97 0.25 -6.38
N LEU A 58 5.63 -0.53 -5.52
CA LEU A 58 6.68 -1.46 -5.91
C LEU A 58 6.13 -2.62 -6.75
N TYR A 59 4.99 -3.18 -6.36
CA TYR A 59 4.33 -4.24 -7.12
C TYR A 59 3.96 -3.80 -8.54
N ASP A 60 3.41 -2.58 -8.70
CA ASP A 60 3.07 -2.01 -10.01
C ASP A 60 4.32 -1.83 -10.91
N LYS A 61 5.50 -1.67 -10.31
CA LYS A 61 6.81 -1.62 -11.00
C LYS A 61 7.50 -2.99 -11.10
N LYS A 62 6.77 -4.08 -10.82
CA LYS A 62 7.28 -5.47 -10.89
C LYS A 62 8.41 -5.77 -9.89
N ILE A 63 8.48 -5.03 -8.81
CA ILE A 63 9.38 -5.28 -7.68
C ILE A 63 8.57 -5.99 -6.60
N PHE A 64 8.85 -7.28 -6.39
CA PHE A 64 8.06 -8.14 -5.52
C PHE A 64 8.71 -8.27 -4.14
N ILE A 65 8.16 -7.56 -3.15
CA ILE A 65 8.55 -7.71 -1.75
C ILE A 65 7.63 -8.73 -1.08
N PRO A 66 8.17 -9.67 -0.28
CA PRO A 66 7.36 -10.67 0.42
C PRO A 66 6.25 -10.04 1.25
N SER A 67 5.03 -10.53 1.10
CA SER A 67 3.86 -10.03 1.82
C SER A 67 2.81 -11.12 1.98
N ALA A 68 2.98 -11.99 2.96
CA ALA A 68 2.08 -13.14 3.19
C ALA A 68 0.64 -12.72 3.52
N CYS A 69 0.44 -11.52 4.10
CA CYS A 69 -0.89 -11.01 4.45
C CYS A 69 -1.56 -10.20 3.32
N GLY A 70 -0.93 -10.08 2.15
CA GLY A 70 -1.45 -9.27 1.05
C GLY A 70 -1.51 -7.76 1.35
N GLY A 71 -0.60 -7.25 2.19
CA GLY A 71 -0.54 -5.82 2.49
C GLY A 71 -1.39 -5.34 3.67
N LYS A 72 -1.97 -6.26 4.46
CA LYS A 72 -2.84 -5.94 5.61
C LYS A 72 -2.08 -5.49 6.88
N GLY A 73 -0.74 -5.56 6.89
CA GLY A 73 0.08 -5.14 8.04
C GLY A 73 0.14 -6.14 9.18
N SER A 74 -0.24 -7.41 8.96
CA SER A 74 -0.34 -8.43 10.02
C SER A 74 0.74 -9.51 10.00
N CYS A 75 1.64 -9.54 9.01
CA CYS A 75 2.68 -10.57 8.92
C CYS A 75 4.11 -10.08 9.16
N GLY A 76 4.38 -8.78 9.00
CA GLY A 76 5.70 -8.20 9.22
C GLY A 76 6.78 -8.54 8.16
N TYR A 77 6.43 -9.22 7.05
CA TYR A 77 7.44 -9.64 6.06
C TYR A 77 7.88 -8.56 5.09
N CYS A 78 7.03 -7.56 4.81
CA CYS A 78 7.33 -6.51 3.82
C CYS A 78 8.25 -5.41 4.39
N LYS A 79 9.34 -5.80 5.04
CA LYS A 79 10.31 -4.88 5.64
C LYS A 79 11.17 -4.24 4.57
N VAL A 80 11.30 -2.92 4.63
CA VAL A 80 12.22 -2.10 3.82
C VAL A 80 12.84 -1.04 4.70
N THR A 81 14.06 -0.65 4.42
CA THR A 81 14.67 0.50 5.09
C THR A 81 14.31 1.76 4.32
N VAL A 82 13.76 2.75 5.00
CA VAL A 82 13.38 4.04 4.41
C VAL A 82 14.33 5.10 4.92
N SER A 83 15.21 5.58 4.02
CA SER A 83 16.20 6.61 4.36
C SER A 83 15.58 7.99 4.43
N SER A 84 14.60 8.29 3.56
CA SER A 84 13.90 9.57 3.56
C SER A 84 12.45 9.44 3.07
N GLY A 85 11.61 10.37 3.50
CA GLY A 85 10.23 10.49 2.99
C GLY A 85 9.18 9.58 3.63
N GLY A 86 9.54 8.62 4.49
CA GLY A 86 8.65 7.61 5.05
C GLY A 86 7.65 8.09 6.10
N GLY A 87 7.78 9.32 6.58
CA GLY A 87 6.97 9.84 7.68
C GLY A 87 7.23 9.15 9.02
N PRO A 88 6.42 9.40 10.05
CA PRO A 88 6.58 8.81 11.37
C PRO A 88 6.28 7.31 11.36
N ILE A 89 6.94 6.57 12.25
CA ILE A 89 6.67 5.14 12.46
C ILE A 89 5.27 4.98 13.05
N LEU A 90 4.50 4.08 12.49
CA LEU A 90 3.13 3.82 12.94
C LEU A 90 3.13 2.82 14.12
N PRO A 91 2.23 2.97 15.10
CA PRO A 91 2.09 2.00 16.19
C PRO A 91 1.84 0.57 15.71
N THR A 92 1.20 0.41 14.55
CA THR A 92 0.92 -0.87 13.91
C THR A 92 2.15 -1.60 13.36
N GLU A 93 3.26 -0.88 13.16
CA GLU A 93 4.52 -1.44 12.65
C GLU A 93 5.40 -1.96 13.78
N ILE A 94 5.34 -1.31 14.95
CA ILE A 94 6.22 -1.57 16.11
C ILE A 94 6.28 -3.05 16.53
N PRO A 95 5.16 -3.80 16.60
CA PRO A 95 5.19 -5.20 17.03
C PRO A 95 6.01 -6.14 16.13
N PHE A 96 6.25 -5.73 14.88
CA PHE A 96 6.96 -6.54 13.89
C PHE A 96 8.43 -6.19 13.73
N MET A 97 8.94 -5.25 14.54
CA MET A 97 10.31 -4.73 14.41
C MET A 97 11.06 -4.80 15.72
N SER A 98 12.34 -5.13 15.62
CA SER A 98 13.27 -5.00 16.72
C SER A 98 13.65 -3.54 16.98
N ARG A 99 14.18 -3.25 18.16
CA ARG A 99 14.67 -1.90 18.48
C ARG A 99 15.79 -1.42 17.56
N ALA A 100 16.59 -2.36 17.03
CA ALA A 100 17.66 -2.05 16.07
C ALA A 100 17.07 -1.64 14.72
N GLU A 101 16.09 -2.39 14.21
CA GLU A 101 15.39 -2.09 12.95
C GLU A 101 14.65 -0.75 13.02
N LEU A 102 13.98 -0.46 14.14
CA LEU A 102 13.31 0.84 14.35
C LEU A 102 14.30 2.01 14.27
N ARG A 103 15.48 1.86 14.88
CA ARG A 103 16.54 2.89 14.82
C ARG A 103 17.19 2.98 13.46
N GLY A 104 17.26 1.88 12.72
CA GLY A 104 17.77 1.82 11.35
C GLY A 104 16.80 2.30 10.28
N GLY A 105 15.62 2.83 10.65
CA GLY A 105 14.65 3.33 9.68
C GLY A 105 13.88 2.23 8.93
N THR A 106 13.88 1.00 9.46
CA THR A 106 13.08 -0.08 8.84
C THR A 106 11.59 0.21 9.01
N ARG A 107 10.83 -0.02 7.96
CA ARG A 107 9.38 0.20 7.89
C ARG A 107 8.70 -0.98 7.21
N LEU A 108 7.39 -1.12 7.40
CA LEU A 108 6.58 -2.05 6.62
C LEU A 108 6.08 -1.37 5.34
N ALA A 109 6.51 -1.83 4.18
CA ALA A 109 6.14 -1.23 2.90
C ALA A 109 4.61 -1.13 2.68
N CYS A 110 3.84 -2.02 3.28
CA CYS A 110 2.37 -1.98 3.22
C CYS A 110 1.75 -0.87 4.09
N GLN A 111 2.47 -0.35 5.08
CA GLN A 111 1.99 0.71 5.98
C GLN A 111 2.51 2.10 5.56
N VAL A 112 3.63 2.16 4.85
CA VAL A 112 4.18 3.42 4.33
C VAL A 112 3.33 3.90 3.17
N LYS A 113 2.75 5.10 3.31
CA LYS A 113 2.04 5.79 2.22
C LYS A 113 2.99 6.71 1.48
N VAL A 114 2.97 6.63 0.16
CA VAL A 114 3.75 7.50 -0.72
C VAL A 114 3.09 8.88 -0.79
N LYS A 115 3.58 9.83 -0.01
CA LYS A 115 3.04 11.20 0.04
C LYS A 115 4.01 12.24 -0.49
N GLN A 116 5.28 11.85 -0.63
CA GLN A 116 6.39 12.67 -1.10
C GLN A 116 7.47 11.76 -1.68
N ASN A 117 8.56 12.33 -2.16
CA ASN A 117 9.69 11.56 -2.65
C ASN A 117 10.24 10.65 -1.56
N LEU A 118 10.54 9.41 -1.92
CA LEU A 118 11.00 8.36 -1.02
C LEU A 118 12.36 7.83 -1.46
N GLU A 119 13.23 7.62 -0.51
CA GLU A 119 14.45 6.87 -0.69
C GLU A 119 14.39 5.59 0.15
N ILE A 120 14.51 4.45 -0.50
CA ILE A 120 14.34 3.14 0.12
C ILE A 120 15.51 2.22 -0.19
N GLN A 121 15.79 1.33 0.73
CA GLN A 121 16.79 0.28 0.58
C GLN A 121 16.19 -1.07 0.96
N PHE A 122 16.48 -2.06 0.16
CA PHE A 122 16.14 -3.47 0.42
C PHE A 122 17.09 -4.40 -0.34
N SER A 123 17.01 -5.70 -0.06
CA SER A 123 17.88 -6.69 -0.70
C SER A 123 17.74 -6.68 -2.23
N GLU A 124 18.85 -6.65 -2.95
CA GLU A 124 18.89 -6.69 -4.42
C GLU A 124 18.22 -7.94 -5.01
N VAL A 125 18.11 -8.99 -4.22
CA VAL A 125 17.38 -10.22 -4.60
C VAL A 125 15.96 -9.91 -5.05
N TYR A 126 15.28 -8.92 -4.45
CA TYR A 126 13.92 -8.55 -4.84
C TYR A 126 13.84 -7.85 -6.20
N LEU A 127 14.94 -7.27 -6.69
CA LEU A 127 15.01 -6.70 -8.05
C LEU A 127 15.13 -7.79 -9.12
N SER A 128 15.64 -8.96 -8.76
CA SER A 128 15.83 -10.09 -9.67
C SER A 128 14.62 -11.02 -9.78
N VAL A 129 13.62 -10.89 -8.88
CA VAL A 129 12.40 -11.71 -8.88
C VAL A 129 11.55 -11.40 -10.10
N LYS A 130 11.23 -12.44 -10.89
CA LYS A 130 10.41 -12.31 -12.10
C LYS A 130 9.08 -13.03 -11.94
N GLU A 131 8.05 -12.48 -12.54
CA GLU A 131 6.76 -13.13 -12.67
C GLU A 131 6.83 -14.17 -13.80
N PHE A 132 6.45 -15.40 -13.51
CA PHE A 132 6.35 -16.47 -14.51
C PHE A 132 4.90 -16.90 -14.65
N ARG A 133 4.47 -17.11 -15.91
CA ARG A 133 3.19 -17.74 -16.21
C ARG A 133 3.43 -19.20 -16.48
N GLY A 134 2.90 -20.06 -15.62
CA GLY A 134 2.94 -21.51 -15.78
C GLY A 134 1.56 -22.06 -16.14
N ARG A 135 1.53 -23.15 -16.91
CA ARG A 135 0.33 -23.94 -17.16
C ARG A 135 0.38 -25.19 -16.32
N LEU A 136 -0.66 -25.45 -15.52
CA LEU A 136 -0.78 -26.68 -14.77
C LEU A 136 -0.89 -27.85 -15.76
N SER A 137 0.07 -28.77 -15.75
CA SER A 137 0.07 -29.96 -16.56
C SER A 137 -0.68 -31.14 -15.92
N ARG A 138 -0.68 -31.22 -14.59
CA ARG A 138 -1.33 -32.29 -13.83
C ARG A 138 -1.76 -31.82 -12.46
N VAL A 139 -2.99 -32.14 -12.09
CA VAL A 139 -3.52 -31.97 -10.73
C VAL A 139 -3.83 -33.36 -10.19
N ARG A 140 -3.33 -33.70 -8.99
CA ARG A 140 -3.63 -34.94 -8.30
C ARG A 140 -4.30 -34.62 -6.97
N GLN A 141 -5.44 -35.20 -6.73
CA GLN A 141 -6.12 -35.11 -5.45
C GLN A 141 -5.35 -35.92 -4.40
N LEU A 142 -4.98 -35.30 -3.30
CA LEU A 142 -4.22 -35.92 -2.21
C LEU A 142 -5.13 -36.34 -1.07
N THR A 143 -6.10 -35.52 -0.72
CA THR A 143 -7.12 -35.78 0.27
C THR A 143 -8.47 -35.30 -0.23
N HIS A 144 -9.53 -35.51 0.55
CA HIS A 144 -10.89 -35.07 0.22
C HIS A 144 -10.96 -33.57 -0.10
N ASP A 145 -10.16 -32.71 0.56
CA ASP A 145 -10.24 -31.24 0.49
C ASP A 145 -9.03 -30.59 -0.19
N ILE A 146 -7.94 -31.33 -0.46
CA ILE A 146 -6.69 -30.78 -1.02
C ILE A 146 -6.39 -31.40 -2.38
N LYS A 147 -6.30 -30.56 -3.39
CA LYS A 147 -5.91 -30.91 -4.75
C LYS A 147 -4.53 -30.39 -5.08
#